data_db20da2f21792bb1e9a9b5ceb0057b6c
#
_entry.id   db20da2f21792bb1e9a9b5ceb0057b6c
#
_cell.length_a   1.000
_cell.length_b   1.000
_cell.length_c   1.000
_cell.angle_alpha   90.00
_cell.angle_beta   90.00
_cell.angle_gamma   90.00
#
_symmetry.space_group_name_H-M   'P 1'
#
loop_
_entity.id
_entity.type
_entity.pdbx_description
1 polymer ?
#
loop_
_entity_poly.entity_id
_entity_poly.type
_entity_poly.pdbx_seq_one_letter_code
_entity_poly.pdbx_strand_id
1 'polypeptide(L)'
;VSAMNAFQSELDVTANNMANISTPGYKVLRSSFDDLLYTQMDTKNANQMVGHGVKTNGAETVFEQGIFEKTERELDFAILGKAYFAVESENEDAEEPYYTRDGSFQISATDEGNYLTTRDGHYVLSRDGDRIELEYKTVEGSNGKKQFTNELDLSGLSEVIGLYTCENPDGLVPVGKNL
;
A
#
# COMPACT_ATOMS: atom_id res chain seq x y z
N VAL A 1 -11.36 2.88 -33.95
CA VAL A 1 -12.06 3.25 -32.72
C VAL A 1 -11.54 2.44 -31.52
N SER A 2 -11.46 1.08 -31.58
CA SER A 2 -10.99 0.25 -30.45
C SER A 2 -9.58 0.59 -29.98
N ALA A 3 -8.62 0.76 -30.91
CA ALA A 3 -7.26 1.15 -30.57
C ALA A 3 -7.18 2.54 -29.91
N MET A 4 -8.00 3.50 -30.33
CA MET A 4 -8.05 4.82 -29.70
C MET A 4 -8.54 4.75 -28.25
N ASN A 5 -9.56 3.94 -27.99
CA ASN A 5 -10.04 3.73 -26.62
C ASN A 5 -8.99 3.02 -25.76
N ALA A 6 -8.25 2.07 -26.35
CA ALA A 6 -7.17 1.38 -25.67
C ALA A 6 -6.03 2.34 -25.28
N PHE A 7 -5.59 3.22 -26.20
CA PHE A 7 -4.60 4.24 -25.91
C PHE A 7 -5.10 5.29 -24.89
N GLN A 8 -6.38 5.64 -24.92
CA GLN A 8 -6.95 6.52 -23.89
C GLN A 8 -6.82 5.88 -22.49
N SER A 9 -7.16 4.60 -22.37
CA SER A 9 -7.01 3.87 -21.10
C SER A 9 -5.54 3.79 -20.64
N GLU A 10 -4.58 3.65 -21.56
CA GLU A 10 -3.14 3.68 -21.24
C GLU A 10 -2.70 5.05 -20.74
N LEU A 11 -3.19 6.12 -21.36
CA LEU A 11 -2.93 7.48 -20.92
C LEU A 11 -3.48 7.72 -19.51
N ASP A 12 -4.68 7.22 -19.22
CA ASP A 12 -5.29 7.35 -17.89
C ASP A 12 -4.46 6.62 -16.82
N VAL A 13 -3.97 5.40 -17.11
CA VAL A 13 -3.06 4.65 -16.23
C VAL A 13 -1.74 5.41 -16.03
N THR A 14 -1.16 5.93 -17.11
CA THR A 14 0.07 6.72 -17.04
C THR A 14 -0.11 8.00 -16.22
N ALA A 15 -1.22 8.70 -16.41
CA ALA A 15 -1.57 9.90 -15.64
C ALA A 15 -1.72 9.58 -14.14
N ASN A 16 -2.34 8.45 -13.81
CA ASN A 16 -2.46 7.97 -12.42
C ASN A 16 -1.07 7.69 -11.82
N ASN A 17 -0.20 6.96 -12.54
CA ASN A 17 1.17 6.70 -12.10
C ASN A 17 1.95 8.00 -11.86
N MET A 18 1.82 8.98 -12.76
CA MET A 18 2.45 10.29 -12.60
C MET A 18 1.92 11.07 -11.39
N ALA A 19 0.61 11.03 -11.15
CA ALA A 19 -0.01 11.70 -10.01
C ALA A 19 0.49 11.15 -8.66
N ASN A 20 0.88 9.86 -8.64
CA ASN A 20 1.30 9.16 -7.43
C ASN A 20 2.83 8.94 -7.34
N ILE A 21 3.64 9.63 -8.16
CA ILE A 21 5.09 9.43 -8.19
C ILE A 21 5.78 9.75 -6.85
N SER A 22 5.20 10.65 -6.08
CA SER A 22 5.69 11.05 -4.75
C SER A 22 4.94 10.38 -3.60
N THR A 23 4.08 9.40 -3.89
CA THR A 23 3.31 8.69 -2.86
C THR A 23 4.13 7.53 -2.31
N PRO A 24 4.50 7.52 -1.01
CA PRO A 24 5.24 6.41 -0.40
C PRO A 24 4.43 5.10 -0.51
N GLY A 25 5.12 4.00 -0.81
CA GLY A 25 4.48 2.68 -0.92
C GLY A 25 3.64 2.45 -2.18
N TYR A 26 3.47 3.46 -3.04
CA TYR A 26 2.70 3.32 -4.28
C TYR A 26 3.29 2.22 -5.19
N LYS A 27 2.43 1.43 -5.79
CA LYS A 27 2.77 0.41 -6.77
C LYS A 27 2.29 0.81 -8.16
N VAL A 28 3.20 0.75 -9.11
CA VAL A 28 2.95 1.15 -10.50
C VAL A 28 1.88 0.25 -11.12
N LEU A 29 0.92 0.88 -11.78
CA LEU A 29 -0.06 0.19 -12.61
C LEU A 29 0.50 0.03 -14.04
N ARG A 30 0.35 -1.14 -14.60
CA ARG A 30 0.69 -1.46 -16.00
C ARG A 30 -0.57 -1.86 -16.74
N SER A 31 -0.83 -1.22 -17.87
CA SER A 31 -1.90 -1.64 -18.78
C SER A 31 -1.44 -2.82 -19.61
N SER A 32 -2.33 -3.78 -19.85
CA SER A 32 -2.11 -4.85 -20.80
C SER A 32 -3.15 -4.79 -21.92
N PHE A 33 -2.73 -5.18 -23.12
CA PHE A 33 -3.56 -5.19 -24.31
C PHE A 33 -3.58 -6.58 -24.91
N ASP A 34 -4.78 -7.02 -25.28
CA ASP A 34 -4.98 -8.24 -26.05
C ASP A 34 -5.38 -7.89 -27.46
N ASP A 35 -4.80 -8.59 -28.41
CA ASP A 35 -5.19 -8.53 -29.81
C ASP A 35 -6.47 -9.34 -30.04
N LEU A 36 -7.40 -8.76 -30.76
CA LEU A 36 -8.63 -9.46 -31.13
C LEU A 36 -8.37 -10.39 -32.31
N LEU A 37 -9.15 -11.48 -32.37
CA LEU A 37 -9.00 -12.53 -33.38
C LEU A 37 -8.93 -11.98 -34.80
N TYR A 38 -8.08 -12.59 -35.62
CA TYR A 38 -8.01 -12.34 -37.05
C TYR A 38 -8.98 -13.26 -37.80
N THR A 39 -9.72 -12.71 -38.73
CA THR A 39 -10.50 -13.52 -39.71
C THR A 39 -9.79 -13.54 -41.04
N GLN A 40 -9.74 -14.73 -41.63
CA GLN A 40 -9.22 -14.91 -42.97
C GLN A 40 -10.28 -14.42 -43.99
N MET A 41 -9.88 -13.49 -44.85
CA MET A 41 -10.75 -13.08 -45.97
C MET A 41 -10.77 -14.18 -47.03
N ASP A 42 -11.99 -14.55 -47.43
CA ASP A 42 -12.21 -15.49 -48.52
C ASP A 42 -12.01 -14.77 -49.87
N THR A 43 -10.75 -14.47 -50.18
CA THR A 43 -10.31 -13.84 -51.43
C THR A 43 -9.41 -14.79 -52.19
N LYS A 44 -9.31 -14.57 -53.51
CA LYS A 44 -8.47 -15.39 -54.44
C LYS A 44 -6.99 -15.47 -54.04
N ASN A 45 -6.54 -14.65 -53.10
CA ASN A 45 -5.21 -14.71 -52.46
C ASN A 45 -5.39 -15.16 -51.00
N ALA A 46 -5.16 -16.44 -50.74
CA ALA A 46 -5.45 -17.14 -49.47
C ALA A 46 -4.71 -16.66 -48.21
N ASN A 47 -3.99 -15.54 -48.23
CA ASN A 47 -3.15 -15.05 -47.10
C ASN A 47 -3.54 -13.66 -46.57
N GLN A 48 -4.72 -13.15 -46.89
CA GLN A 48 -5.16 -11.88 -46.31
C GLN A 48 -5.97 -12.12 -45.07
N MET A 49 -5.43 -11.64 -43.91
CA MET A 49 -6.09 -11.64 -42.62
C MET A 49 -6.55 -10.22 -42.28
N VAL A 50 -7.74 -10.10 -41.72
CA VAL A 50 -8.27 -8.85 -41.17
C VAL A 50 -8.29 -8.95 -39.67
N GLY A 51 -7.59 -8.04 -39.02
CA GLY A 51 -7.61 -7.87 -37.55
C GLY A 51 -8.87 -7.13 -37.10
N HIS A 52 -9.48 -7.55 -36.00
CA HIS A 52 -10.67 -6.93 -35.43
C HIS A 52 -10.35 -5.84 -34.40
N GLY A 53 -9.09 -5.50 -34.24
CA GLY A 53 -8.63 -4.46 -33.35
C GLY A 53 -8.03 -5.01 -32.06
N VAL A 54 -7.96 -4.14 -31.04
CA VAL A 54 -7.32 -4.40 -29.74
C VAL A 54 -8.33 -4.17 -28.63
N LYS A 55 -8.21 -4.94 -27.56
CA LYS A 55 -8.97 -4.81 -26.31
C LYS A 55 -8.01 -4.57 -25.16
N THR A 56 -8.34 -3.66 -24.24
CA THR A 56 -7.66 -3.52 -22.96
C THR A 56 -8.09 -4.63 -22.01
N ASN A 57 -7.13 -5.26 -21.36
CA ASN A 57 -7.37 -6.33 -20.37
C ASN A 57 -7.38 -5.79 -18.93
N GLY A 58 -7.39 -4.46 -18.77
CA GLY A 58 -7.34 -3.79 -17.48
C GLY A 58 -5.94 -3.30 -17.12
N ALA A 59 -5.83 -2.80 -15.89
CA ALA A 59 -4.56 -2.40 -15.30
C ALA A 59 -4.16 -3.42 -14.23
N GLU A 60 -2.91 -3.86 -14.28
CA GLU A 60 -2.30 -4.80 -13.35
C GLU A 60 -1.32 -4.04 -12.45
N THR A 61 -1.34 -4.35 -11.16
CA THR A 61 -0.41 -3.75 -10.19
C THR A 61 0.93 -4.50 -10.19
N VAL A 62 2.02 -3.76 -10.36
CA VAL A 62 3.38 -4.34 -10.34
C VAL A 62 3.93 -4.33 -8.93
N PHE A 63 4.06 -5.50 -8.30
CA PHE A 63 4.54 -5.67 -6.92
C PHE A 63 6.07 -5.82 -6.83
N GLU A 64 6.81 -5.01 -7.56
CA GLU A 64 8.27 -4.99 -7.45
C GLU A 64 8.72 -4.19 -6.22
N GLN A 65 9.88 -4.61 -5.63
CA GLN A 65 10.49 -3.88 -4.52
C GLN A 65 11.08 -2.57 -5.02
N GLY A 66 10.65 -1.46 -4.42
CA GLY A 66 11.20 -0.13 -4.68
C GLY A 66 12.53 0.11 -3.97
N ILE A 67 13.16 1.24 -4.31
CA ILE A 67 14.37 1.73 -3.64
C ILE A 67 13.97 2.35 -2.31
N PHE A 68 14.75 2.06 -1.25
CA PHE A 68 14.57 2.69 0.06
C PHE A 68 15.18 4.07 0.07
N GLU A 69 14.42 5.03 0.56
CA GLU A 69 14.91 6.37 0.85
C GLU A 69 15.04 6.52 2.37
N LYS A 70 16.22 6.98 2.81
CA LYS A 70 16.46 7.22 4.23
C LYS A 70 15.86 8.55 4.62
N THR A 71 14.92 8.53 5.55
CA THR A 71 14.38 9.72 6.19
C THR A 71 15.04 9.95 7.55
N GLU A 72 14.89 11.15 8.11
CA GLU A 72 15.38 11.47 9.47
C GLU A 72 14.29 11.32 10.54
N ARG A 73 13.13 10.73 10.18
CA ARG A 73 12.02 10.51 11.12
C ARG A 73 12.08 9.11 11.71
N GLU A 74 11.96 9.02 13.02
CA GLU A 74 12.00 7.75 13.76
C GLU A 74 10.75 6.88 13.54
N LEU A 75 9.66 7.48 13.05
CA LEU A 75 8.38 6.80 12.80
C LEU A 75 8.18 6.40 11.33
N ASP A 76 9.21 6.54 10.50
CA ASP A 76 9.13 6.10 9.11
C ASP A 76 9.72 4.69 8.98
N PHE A 77 8.88 3.76 8.57
CA PHE A 77 9.23 2.36 8.40
C PHE A 77 9.08 1.93 6.94
N ALA A 78 10.02 1.14 6.47
CA ALA A 78 9.96 0.56 5.13
C ALA A 78 10.03 -0.97 5.20
N ILE A 79 9.19 -1.63 4.42
CA ILE A 79 9.12 -3.09 4.38
C ILE A 79 10.08 -3.63 3.32
N LEU A 80 10.97 -4.53 3.73
CA LEU A 80 11.78 -5.35 2.81
C LEU A 80 11.04 -6.67 2.55
N GLY A 81 10.55 -6.85 1.32
CA GLY A 81 9.87 -8.07 0.91
C GLY A 81 8.40 -7.87 0.55
N LYS A 82 7.60 -8.94 0.66
CA LYS A 82 6.20 -9.01 0.21
C LYS A 82 5.19 -8.87 1.36
N ALA A 83 5.52 -8.12 2.40
CA ALA A 83 4.64 -7.91 3.54
C ALA A 83 3.89 -6.57 3.45
N TYR A 84 2.89 -6.41 4.31
CA TYR A 84 2.07 -5.21 4.47
C TYR A 84 1.94 -4.90 5.96
N PHE A 85 1.73 -3.63 6.28
CA PHE A 85 1.26 -3.20 7.60
C PHE A 85 -0.24 -3.41 7.66
N ALA A 86 -0.73 -3.90 8.79
CA ALA A 86 -2.16 -3.94 9.06
C ALA A 86 -2.57 -2.68 9.80
N VAL A 87 -3.69 -2.12 9.40
CA VAL A 87 -4.31 -0.97 10.04
C VAL A 87 -5.78 -1.26 10.29
N GLU A 88 -6.32 -0.65 11.34
CA GLU A 88 -7.70 -0.85 11.72
C GLU A 88 -8.65 -0.33 10.63
N SER A 89 -9.72 -1.07 10.39
CA SER A 89 -10.78 -0.68 9.47
C SER A 89 -11.63 0.47 10.04
N GLU A 90 -12.08 1.38 9.18
CA GLU A 90 -13.06 2.42 9.57
C GLU A 90 -14.44 1.85 9.91
N ASN A 91 -14.76 0.68 9.39
CA ASN A 91 -16.03 0.03 9.66
C ASN A 91 -15.90 -0.83 10.91
N GLU A 92 -16.59 -0.46 11.98
CA GLU A 92 -16.66 -1.25 13.23
C GLU A 92 -17.20 -2.68 13.01
N ASP A 93 -17.92 -2.91 11.92
CA ASP A 93 -18.48 -4.22 11.54
C ASP A 93 -17.52 -5.05 10.65
N ALA A 94 -16.37 -4.49 10.22
CA ALA A 94 -15.42 -5.22 9.39
C ALA A 94 -14.49 -6.07 10.27
N GLU A 95 -14.64 -7.38 10.16
CA GLU A 95 -13.80 -8.36 10.87
C GLU A 95 -12.34 -8.37 10.36
N GLU A 96 -12.06 -7.77 9.19
CA GLU A 96 -10.76 -7.80 8.57
C GLU A 96 -10.07 -6.41 8.57
N PRO A 97 -8.77 -6.36 8.91
CA PRO A 97 -7.98 -5.13 8.87
C PRO A 97 -7.70 -4.69 7.42
N TYR A 98 -7.43 -3.41 7.24
CA TYR A 98 -6.88 -2.90 5.99
C TYR A 98 -5.37 -3.11 5.94
N TYR A 99 -4.81 -3.18 4.74
CA TYR A 99 -3.40 -3.41 4.53
C TYR A 99 -2.76 -2.27 3.74
N THR A 100 -1.65 -1.74 4.25
CA THR A 100 -0.91 -0.67 3.60
C THR A 100 0.58 -0.97 3.49
N ARG A 101 1.26 -0.35 2.54
CA ARG A 101 2.73 -0.31 2.45
C ARG A 101 3.31 1.06 2.82
N ASP A 102 2.46 2.04 3.07
CA ASP A 102 2.90 3.32 3.58
C ASP A 102 3.30 3.17 5.06
N GLY A 103 4.57 3.36 5.34
CA GLY A 103 5.13 3.29 6.69
C GLY A 103 5.40 4.67 7.30
N SER A 104 4.81 5.73 6.77
CA SER A 104 4.93 7.09 7.32
C SER A 104 3.93 7.30 8.47
N PHE A 105 4.27 6.76 9.63
CA PHE A 105 3.38 6.79 10.78
C PHE A 105 3.46 8.11 11.58
N GLN A 106 2.42 8.34 12.38
CA GLN A 106 2.28 9.48 13.27
C GLN A 106 1.79 9.01 14.64
N ILE A 107 1.91 9.87 15.63
CA ILE A 107 1.40 9.61 16.97
C ILE A 107 0.09 10.38 17.12
N SER A 108 -0.97 9.68 17.47
CA SER A 108 -2.24 10.28 17.88
C SER A 108 -2.38 10.18 19.38
N ALA A 109 -2.48 11.32 20.05
CA ALA A 109 -2.75 11.37 21.47
C ALA A 109 -4.26 11.46 21.68
N THR A 110 -4.81 10.47 22.35
CA THR A 110 -6.22 10.40 22.76
C THR A 110 -6.32 10.43 24.28
N ASP A 111 -7.53 10.58 24.81
CA ASP A 111 -7.76 10.54 26.26
C ASP A 111 -7.42 9.16 26.87
N GLU A 112 -7.38 8.12 26.05
CA GLU A 112 -7.07 6.74 26.46
C GLU A 112 -5.57 6.41 26.40
N GLY A 113 -4.78 7.14 25.60
CA GLY A 113 -3.34 6.90 25.43
C GLY A 113 -2.76 7.49 24.16
N ASN A 114 -1.49 7.21 23.92
CA ASN A 114 -0.82 7.60 22.68
C ASN A 114 -0.73 6.37 21.78
N TYR A 115 -1.31 6.48 20.58
CA TYR A 115 -1.37 5.38 19.64
C TYR A 115 -0.60 5.71 18.36
N LEU A 116 -0.06 4.66 17.75
CA LEU A 116 0.55 4.76 16.42
C LEU A 116 -0.54 4.76 15.35
N THR A 117 -0.55 5.80 14.51
CA THR A 117 -1.55 5.96 13.45
C THR A 117 -0.89 6.22 12.09
N THR A 118 -1.63 5.94 11.02
CA THR A 118 -1.26 6.38 9.68
C THR A 118 -1.53 7.88 9.52
N ARG A 119 -1.11 8.44 8.39
CA ARG A 119 -1.39 9.83 8.03
C ARG A 119 -2.90 10.11 7.89
N ASP A 120 -3.67 9.12 7.50
CA ASP A 120 -5.12 9.20 7.33
C ASP A 120 -5.89 8.98 8.64
N GLY A 121 -5.19 8.64 9.74
CA GLY A 121 -5.76 8.51 11.07
C GLY A 121 -6.11 7.08 11.50
N HIS A 122 -5.85 6.06 10.66
CA HIS A 122 -6.09 4.67 11.04
C HIS A 122 -5.05 4.17 12.04
N TYR A 123 -5.47 3.42 13.05
CA TYR A 123 -4.59 2.83 14.03
C TYR A 123 -3.76 1.70 13.42
N VAL A 124 -2.46 1.69 13.67
CA VAL A 124 -1.57 0.62 13.25
C VAL A 124 -1.70 -0.55 14.21
N LEU A 125 -1.82 -1.76 13.66
CA LEU A 125 -2.00 -2.96 14.44
C LEU A 125 -0.68 -3.66 14.71
N SER A 126 -0.58 -4.23 15.90
CA SER A 126 0.52 -5.09 16.31
C SER A 126 0.43 -6.45 15.62
N ARG A 127 1.44 -7.28 15.83
CA ARG A 127 1.47 -8.67 15.35
C ARG A 127 0.29 -9.51 15.88
N ASP A 128 -0.23 -9.16 17.06
CA ASP A 128 -1.34 -9.86 17.71
C ASP A 128 -2.71 -9.31 17.32
N GLY A 129 -2.74 -8.23 16.52
CA GLY A 129 -3.96 -7.59 16.04
C GLY A 129 -4.46 -6.46 16.93
N ASP A 130 -3.71 -6.11 17.97
CA ASP A 130 -4.06 -5.03 18.89
C ASP A 130 -3.51 -3.68 18.42
N ARG A 131 -4.13 -2.57 18.84
CA ARG A 131 -3.62 -1.21 18.59
C ARG A 131 -2.28 -1.02 19.31
N ILE A 132 -1.32 -0.40 18.63
CA ILE A 132 0.00 -0.13 19.22
C ILE A 132 -0.07 1.12 20.08
N GLU A 133 0.00 0.92 21.40
CA GLU A 133 0.09 1.98 22.39
C GLU A 133 1.55 2.33 22.67
N LEU A 134 1.84 3.64 22.74
CA LEU A 134 3.17 4.18 23.01
C LEU A 134 3.23 4.68 24.45
N GLU A 135 4.11 4.06 25.22
CA GLU A 135 4.36 4.47 26.60
C GLU A 135 5.43 5.56 26.68
N TYR A 136 5.42 6.32 27.78
CA TYR A 136 6.49 7.28 28.07
C TYR A 136 7.74 6.57 28.60
N LYS A 137 8.91 7.03 28.18
CA LYS A 137 10.19 6.54 28.70
C LYS A 137 10.24 6.69 30.21
N THR A 138 10.58 5.61 30.89
CA THR A 138 10.82 5.61 32.32
C THR A 138 12.32 5.64 32.61
N VAL A 139 12.77 6.62 33.38
CA VAL A 139 14.15 6.69 33.83
C VAL A 139 14.18 6.36 35.33
N GLU A 140 15.06 5.43 35.73
CA GLU A 140 15.29 5.15 37.12
C GLU A 140 16.05 6.32 37.74
N GLY A 141 15.36 7.07 38.60
CA GLY A 141 15.99 8.11 39.42
C GLY A 141 16.99 7.51 40.39
N SER A 142 17.95 8.32 40.83
CA SER A 142 18.99 7.95 41.79
C SER A 142 18.48 7.33 43.14
N ASN A 143 17.17 7.38 43.35
CA ASN A 143 16.47 6.84 44.54
C ASN A 143 15.70 5.53 44.24
N GLY A 144 15.94 4.87 43.11
CA GLY A 144 15.24 3.64 42.73
C GLY A 144 13.75 3.82 42.40
N LYS A 145 13.26 5.05 42.25
CA LYS A 145 11.91 5.35 41.83
C LYS A 145 11.89 5.60 40.31
N LYS A 146 10.99 4.91 39.61
CA LYS A 146 10.72 5.16 38.19
C LYS A 146 10.13 6.56 38.02
N GLN A 147 10.77 7.41 37.25
CA GLN A 147 10.25 8.71 36.87
C GLN A 147 9.91 8.65 35.36
N PHE A 148 8.69 9.07 35.01
CA PHE A 148 8.28 9.20 33.62
C PHE A 148 8.95 10.43 33.03
N THR A 149 9.61 10.25 31.89
CA THR A 149 10.08 11.38 31.09
C THR A 149 8.94 11.85 30.20
N ASN A 150 9.05 13.08 29.68
CA ASN A 150 8.07 13.62 28.74
C ASN A 150 8.35 13.16 27.28
N GLU A 151 9.16 12.11 27.12
CA GLU A 151 9.51 11.49 25.83
C GLU A 151 8.84 10.13 25.73
N LEU A 152 8.27 9.85 24.56
CA LEU A 152 7.68 8.54 24.25
C LEU A 152 8.78 7.52 23.97
N ASP A 153 8.56 6.29 24.40
CA ASP A 153 9.48 5.18 24.11
C ASP A 153 9.19 4.62 22.72
N LEU A 154 10.05 4.93 21.76
CA LEU A 154 10.00 4.43 20.41
C LEU A 154 10.91 3.20 20.20
N SER A 155 11.59 2.76 21.28
CA SER A 155 12.46 1.60 21.21
C SER A 155 11.63 0.32 21.04
N GLY A 156 12.02 -0.53 20.08
CA GLY A 156 11.33 -1.80 19.86
C GLY A 156 10.08 -1.74 18.97
N LEU A 157 9.66 -0.57 18.49
CA LEU A 157 8.50 -0.46 17.57
C LEU A 157 8.59 -1.38 16.35
N SER A 158 9.80 -1.56 15.82
CA SER A 158 10.01 -2.46 14.67
C SER A 158 9.72 -3.94 14.96
N GLU A 159 9.72 -4.34 16.23
CA GLU A 159 9.40 -5.69 16.67
C GLU A 159 7.91 -5.86 16.97
N VAL A 160 7.25 -4.79 17.36
CA VAL A 160 5.83 -4.76 17.75
C VAL A 160 4.92 -4.62 16.52
N ILE A 161 5.34 -3.81 15.54
CA ILE A 161 4.56 -3.58 14.31
C ILE A 161 4.32 -4.90 13.58
N GLY A 162 3.05 -5.23 13.37
CA GLY A 162 2.64 -6.45 12.66
C GLY A 162 2.98 -6.37 11.18
N LEU A 163 3.70 -7.37 10.68
CA LEU A 163 3.93 -7.56 9.27
C LEU A 163 3.12 -8.77 8.78
N TYR A 164 2.22 -8.52 7.86
CA TYR A 164 1.32 -9.51 7.31
C TYR A 164 1.69 -9.83 5.87
N THR A 165 1.66 -11.10 5.52
CA THR A 165 1.92 -11.57 4.14
C THR A 165 0.62 -12.00 3.50
N CYS A 166 0.36 -11.51 2.29
CA CYS A 166 -0.76 -11.96 1.49
C CYS A 166 -0.27 -13.00 0.47
N GLU A 167 -0.90 -14.17 0.42
CA GLU A 167 -0.58 -15.20 -0.58
C GLU A 167 -1.00 -14.78 -1.99
N ASN A 168 -2.09 -14.02 -2.09
CA ASN A 168 -2.61 -13.50 -3.35
C ASN A 168 -2.80 -11.98 -3.26
N PRO A 169 -1.77 -11.16 -3.55
CA PRO A 169 -1.88 -9.72 -3.50
C PRO A 169 -2.88 -9.14 -4.53
N ASP A 170 -3.18 -9.87 -5.60
CA ASP A 170 -4.18 -9.44 -6.60
C ASP A 170 -5.62 -9.48 -6.06
N GLY A 171 -5.84 -10.15 -4.94
CA GLY A 171 -7.12 -10.17 -4.23
C GLY A 171 -7.35 -8.95 -3.33
N LEU A 172 -6.32 -8.11 -3.12
CA LEU A 172 -6.46 -6.90 -2.32
C LEU A 172 -7.17 -5.80 -3.13
N VAL A 173 -8.23 -5.27 -2.58
CA VAL A 173 -8.99 -4.16 -3.18
C VAL A 173 -8.51 -2.85 -2.56
N PRO A 174 -8.05 -1.88 -3.36
CA PRO A 174 -7.65 -0.59 -2.82
C PRO A 174 -8.86 0.17 -2.28
N VAL A 175 -8.82 0.56 -1.01
CA VAL A 175 -9.89 1.31 -0.33
C VAL A 175 -9.60 2.81 -0.33
N GLY A 176 -8.33 3.19 -0.43
CA GLY A 176 -7.87 4.57 -0.49
C GLY A 176 -6.62 4.70 -1.34
N LYS A 177 -5.91 5.82 -1.21
CA LYS A 177 -4.68 6.04 -1.98
C LYS A 177 -3.56 5.06 -1.61
N ASN A 178 -3.53 4.60 -0.35
CA ASN A 178 -2.47 3.79 0.23
C ASN A 178 -2.98 2.53 0.96
N LEU A 179 -4.29 2.29 0.95
CA LEU A 179 -4.94 1.16 1.62
C LEU A 179 -5.49 0.16 0.62
#